data_c44e60856df8d6e30c05c22232a03f47
#
_entry.id   c44e60856df8d6e30c05c22232a03f47
#
_cell.length_a   1.000
_cell.length_b   1.000
_cell.length_c   1.000
_cell.angle_alpha   90.00
_cell.angle_beta   90.00
_cell.angle_gamma   90.00
#
_symmetry.space_group_name_H-M   'P 1'
#
loop_
_entity.id
_entity.type
_entity.pdbx_description
1 polymer ?
#
loop_
_entity_poly.entity_id
_entity_poly.type
_entity_poly.pdbx_seq_one_letter_code
_entity_poly.pdbx_strand_id
1 'polypeptide(L)' 'MYICLLNPYGKDNEMKIWYRKQGNYCFDFVSSKKFASPLTKDEVLNIMRYADWYKQQYNASAIRIEG' A
#
# COMPACT_ATOMS: atom_id res chain seq x y z
N MET A 1 -11.72 -0.14 -3.25
CA MET A 1 -10.83 -0.65 -2.20
C MET A 1 -9.50 0.08 -2.24
N TYR A 2 -8.84 0.15 -1.10
CA TYR A 2 -7.53 0.79 -0.98
C TYR A 2 -6.58 -0.19 -0.32
N ILE A 3 -5.29 -0.02 -0.59
CA ILE A 3 -4.24 -0.82 0.06
C ILE A 3 -3.33 0.11 0.84
N CYS A 4 -2.99 -0.27 2.08
CA CYS A 4 -2.04 0.47 2.89
C CYS A 4 -1.01 -0.44 3.53
N LEU A 5 0.13 0.15 3.85
CA LEU A 5 1.19 -0.46 4.63
C LEU A 5 1.18 0.15 6.02
N LEU A 6 1.31 -0.70 7.04
CA LEU A 6 1.36 -0.27 8.44
C LEU A 6 2.79 -0.20 8.93
N ASN A 7 3.06 0.82 9.72
CA ASN A 7 4.36 1.02 10.36
C ASN A 7 5.52 0.93 9.38
N PRO A 8 5.48 1.74 8.28
CA PRO A 8 6.56 1.70 7.31
C PRO A 8 7.86 2.24 7.91
N TYR A 9 8.96 1.93 7.22
CA TYR A 9 10.31 2.41 7.57
C TYR A 9 10.80 1.90 8.92
N GLY A 10 10.27 0.77 9.38
CA GLY A 10 10.68 0.16 10.63
C GLY A 10 10.23 0.92 11.87
N LYS A 11 9.28 1.83 11.74
CA LYS A 11 8.80 2.64 12.87
C LYS A 11 7.47 2.10 13.38
N ASP A 12 7.37 1.92 14.70
CA ASP A 12 6.15 1.47 15.37
C ASP A 12 5.40 2.68 15.90
N ASN A 13 4.82 3.48 14.99
CA ASN A 13 4.16 4.75 15.32
C ASN A 13 2.73 4.81 14.78
N GLU A 14 2.16 3.66 14.44
CA GLU A 14 0.82 3.54 13.86
C GLU A 14 0.64 4.31 12.56
N MET A 15 1.72 4.65 11.90
CA MET A 15 1.69 5.33 10.62
C MET A 15 1.18 4.38 9.53
N LYS A 16 0.43 4.92 8.58
CA LYS A 16 0.01 4.20 7.38
C LYS A 16 0.47 4.97 6.15
N ILE A 17 0.90 4.23 5.13
CA ILE A 17 1.10 4.79 3.79
C ILE A 17 0.22 4.03 2.82
N TRP A 18 -0.27 4.74 1.80
CA TRP A 18 -1.36 4.28 0.95
C TRP A 18 -0.90 4.14 -0.49
N TYR A 19 -1.28 3.02 -1.12
CA TYR A 19 -0.94 2.75 -2.51
C TYR A 19 -1.61 3.78 -3.44
N ARG A 20 -0.81 4.35 -4.35
CA ARG A 20 -1.29 5.27 -5.37
C ARG A 20 -0.73 4.86 -6.72
N LYS A 21 -1.60 4.74 -7.73
CA LYS A 21 -1.17 4.46 -9.10
C LYS A 21 -0.56 5.73 -9.72
N GLN A 22 0.56 5.55 -10.41
CA GLN A 22 1.24 6.60 -11.17
C GLN A 22 1.32 6.16 -12.63
N GLY A 23 0.21 6.30 -13.36
CA GLY A 23 0.14 5.80 -14.72
C GLY A 23 -0.11 4.28 -14.76
N ASN A 24 0.30 3.63 -15.85
CA ASN A 24 -0.05 2.22 -16.09
C ASN A 24 0.89 1.22 -15.42
N TYR A 25 2.13 1.62 -15.18
CA TYR A 25 3.17 0.67 -14.72
C TYR A 25 3.95 1.18 -13.51
N CYS A 26 3.56 2.31 -12.98
CA CYS A 26 4.24 2.91 -11.84
C CYS A 26 3.29 3.09 -10.68
N PHE A 27 3.86 3.08 -9.48
CA PHE A 27 3.11 3.34 -8.26
C PHE A 27 3.99 4.07 -7.26
N ASP A 28 3.36 4.67 -6.26
CA ASP A 28 4.04 5.12 -5.06
C ASP A 28 3.13 4.89 -3.85
N PHE A 29 3.62 5.26 -2.68
CA PHE A 29 2.83 5.25 -1.44
C PHE A 29 2.79 6.67 -0.88
N VAL A 30 1.60 7.08 -0.46
CA VAL A 30 1.36 8.43 0.06
C VAL A 30 0.90 8.36 1.51
N SER A 31 1.15 9.42 2.27
CA SER A 31 0.87 9.44 3.70
C SER A 31 -0.61 9.63 4.04
N SER A 32 -1.42 10.05 3.07
CA SER A 32 -2.85 10.32 3.29
C SER A 32 -3.72 9.46 2.39
N LYS A 33 -4.73 8.81 2.98
CA LYS A 33 -5.73 8.05 2.21
C LYS A 33 -6.43 8.92 1.16
N LYS A 34 -6.53 10.21 1.41
CA LYS A 34 -7.14 11.17 0.49
C LYS A 34 -6.51 11.13 -0.91
N PHE A 35 -5.21 10.85 -0.99
CA PHE A 35 -4.48 10.81 -2.24
C PHE A 35 -4.25 9.39 -2.77
N ALA A 36 -4.77 8.38 -2.06
CA ALA A 36 -4.66 7.00 -2.49
C ALA A 36 -5.54 6.74 -3.72
N SER A 37 -5.14 5.77 -4.54
CA SER A 37 -5.95 5.37 -5.69
C SER A 37 -7.00 4.33 -5.26
N PRO A 38 -8.28 4.51 -5.64
CA PRO A 38 -9.25 3.44 -5.50
C PRO A 38 -8.88 2.29 -6.44
N LEU A 39 -8.97 1.07 -5.94
CA LEU A 39 -8.53 -0.13 -6.64
C LEU A 39 -9.70 -1.07 -6.87
N THR A 40 -9.71 -1.73 -8.03
CA THR A 40 -10.65 -2.80 -8.31
C THR A 40 -10.21 -4.06 -7.57
N LYS A 41 -11.11 -5.05 -7.48
CA LYS A 41 -10.81 -6.34 -6.89
C LYS A 41 -9.61 -7.02 -7.57
N ASP A 42 -9.55 -6.97 -8.90
CA ASP A 42 -8.46 -7.57 -9.65
C ASP A 42 -7.13 -6.88 -9.38
N GLU A 43 -7.14 -5.55 -9.29
CA GLU A 43 -5.94 -4.80 -8.94
C GLU A 43 -5.44 -5.16 -7.54
N VAL A 44 -6.36 -5.27 -6.58
CA VAL A 44 -6.01 -5.67 -5.21
C VAL A 44 -5.39 -7.06 -5.21
N LEU A 45 -5.99 -8.03 -5.92
CA LEU A 45 -5.46 -9.38 -5.99
C LEU A 45 -4.05 -9.41 -6.58
N ASN A 46 -3.80 -8.64 -7.63
CA ASN A 46 -2.48 -8.56 -8.25
C ASN A 46 -1.44 -7.96 -7.29
N ILE A 47 -1.79 -6.90 -6.59
CA ILE A 47 -0.89 -6.27 -5.62
C ILE A 47 -0.61 -7.22 -4.45
N MET A 48 -1.63 -7.89 -3.94
CA MET A 48 -1.48 -8.78 -2.78
C MET A 48 -0.66 -10.03 -3.07
N ARG A 49 -0.49 -10.42 -4.35
CA ARG A 49 0.47 -11.47 -4.72
C ARG A 49 1.90 -11.13 -4.30
N TYR A 50 2.21 -9.86 -4.23
CA TYR A 50 3.54 -9.36 -3.91
C TYR A 50 3.56 -8.69 -2.53
N ALA A 51 2.65 -9.10 -1.64
CA ALA A 51 2.51 -8.49 -0.31
C ALA A 51 3.83 -8.48 0.46
N ASP A 52 4.54 -9.60 0.46
CA ASP A 52 5.82 -9.68 1.17
C ASP A 52 6.87 -8.76 0.57
N TRP A 53 6.89 -8.66 -0.76
CA TRP A 53 7.80 -7.75 -1.44
C TRP A 53 7.55 -6.30 -1.04
N TYR A 54 6.28 -5.88 -1.03
CA TYR A 54 5.92 -4.51 -0.62
C TYR A 54 6.30 -4.24 0.84
N LYS A 55 6.01 -5.19 1.73
CA LYS A 55 6.39 -5.04 3.14
C LYS A 55 7.90 -4.89 3.31
N GLN A 56 8.67 -5.68 2.59
CA GLN A 56 10.14 -5.63 2.68
C GLN A 56 10.69 -4.33 2.12
N GLN A 57 10.19 -3.88 0.97
CA GLN A 57 10.68 -2.66 0.34
C GLN A 57 10.49 -1.43 1.22
N TYR A 58 9.41 -1.38 1.98
CA TYR A 58 9.09 -0.25 2.84
C TYR A 58 9.31 -0.56 4.32
N ASN A 59 9.88 -1.72 4.63
CA ASN A 59 10.11 -2.18 6.00
C ASN A 59 8.86 -2.00 6.87
N ALA A 60 7.72 -2.43 6.35
CA ALA A 60 6.42 -2.30 6.99
C ALA A 60 6.07 -3.56 7.77
N SER A 61 5.29 -3.42 8.83
CA SER A 61 4.88 -4.56 9.65
C SER A 61 3.72 -5.34 9.06
N ALA A 62 2.86 -4.70 8.25
CA ALA A 62 1.71 -5.36 7.65
C ALA A 62 1.26 -4.62 6.40
N ILE A 63 0.53 -5.33 5.54
CA ILE A 63 -0.18 -4.76 4.40
C ILE A 63 -1.65 -5.09 4.57
N ARG A 64 -2.54 -4.11 4.33
CA ARG A 64 -3.98 -4.26 4.54
C ARG A 64 -4.79 -3.73 3.37
N ILE A 65 -5.97 -4.33 3.21
CA ILE A 65 -6.98 -3.86 2.28
C ILE A 65 -8.04 -3.13 3.10
N GLU A 66 -8.39 -1.90 2.67
CA GLU A 66 -9.46 -1.13 3.31
C GLU A 66 -10.49 -0.69 2.26
N GLY A 67 -11.71 -0.64 2.70
CA GLY A 67 -12.84 -0.24 1.85
C GLY A 67 -12.92 1.25 1.52
#